data_1af77790444960b3fc88fc539267614e
#
_entry.id   1af77790444960b3fc88fc539267614e
#
_cell.length_a   1.000
_cell.length_b   1.000
_cell.length_c   1.000
_cell.angle_alpha   90.00
_cell.angle_beta   90.00
_cell.angle_gamma   90.00
#
_symmetry.space_group_name_H-M   'P 1'
#
loop_
_entity.id
_entity.type
_entity.pdbx_description
1 polymer ?
#
loop_
_entity_poly.entity_id
_entity_poly.type
_entity_poly.pdbx_seq_one_letter_code
_entity_poly.pdbx_strand_id
1 'polypeptide(L)'
;NEAARSTIMEKGFAQTTILDIIKKAKIEPATFYKRYKNLEDFYNNFTHQFDYWFSDTVKHSTSGACSEERYSNILKGLLRGLGESPLMQELLRWEVSDANDITKHTAQNRELHTLPLVGGYEETFKNTSIDINAVSALLTAGIYYLTLHSPCAPFCGIDINTEEGFKRIETSLEKLTHILFNLQGWK
;
A
#
# COMPACT_ATOMS: atom_id res chain seq x y z
N ASN A 1 6.63 7.46 -19.30
CA ASN A 1 6.28 7.16 -17.89
C ASN A 1 7.25 7.79 -16.87
N GLU A 2 8.56 7.86 -17.15
CA GLU A 2 9.55 8.41 -16.21
C GLU A 2 9.32 9.90 -15.90
N ALA A 3 9.03 10.71 -16.91
CA ALA A 3 8.73 12.12 -16.72
C ALA A 3 7.48 12.33 -15.81
N ALA A 4 6.45 11.51 -16.01
CA ALA A 4 5.25 11.57 -15.17
C ALA A 4 5.57 11.15 -13.73
N ARG A 5 6.30 10.05 -13.54
CA ARG A 5 6.76 9.60 -12.22
C ARG A 5 7.52 10.72 -11.50
N SER A 6 8.50 11.32 -12.15
CA SER A 6 9.28 12.44 -11.58
C SER A 6 8.40 13.65 -11.24
N THR A 7 7.45 14.01 -12.11
CA THR A 7 6.53 15.13 -11.86
C THR A 7 5.61 14.85 -10.68
N ILE A 8 5.04 13.64 -10.61
CA ILE A 8 4.17 13.22 -9.50
C ILE A 8 4.94 13.21 -8.19
N MET A 9 6.19 12.74 -8.18
CA MET A 9 7.04 12.77 -6.99
C MET A 9 7.37 14.19 -6.51
N GLU A 10 7.42 15.17 -7.42
CA GLU A 10 7.69 16.57 -7.08
C GLU A 10 6.44 17.33 -6.61
N LYS A 11 5.26 17.01 -7.13
CA LYS A 11 4.03 17.81 -6.96
C LYS A 11 2.85 17.04 -6.33
N GLY A 12 2.95 15.72 -6.26
CA GLY A 12 1.82 14.82 -5.97
C GLY A 12 0.88 14.65 -7.17
N PHE A 13 0.00 13.64 -7.09
CA PHE A 13 -0.98 13.35 -8.14
C PHE A 13 -1.95 14.51 -8.36
N ALA A 14 -2.50 15.08 -7.28
CA ALA A 14 -3.53 16.11 -7.33
C ALA A 14 -3.07 17.41 -8.01
N GLN A 15 -1.78 17.75 -7.93
CA GLN A 15 -1.24 19.00 -8.47
C GLN A 15 -0.49 18.82 -9.80
N THR A 16 -0.33 17.61 -10.27
CA THR A 16 0.34 17.32 -11.55
C THR A 16 -0.60 17.62 -12.72
N THR A 17 -0.13 18.41 -13.66
CA THR A 17 -0.88 18.78 -14.88
C THR A 17 -0.29 18.10 -16.12
N ILE A 18 -1.08 18.03 -17.21
CA ILE A 18 -0.60 17.57 -18.52
C ILE A 18 0.60 18.39 -18.98
N LEU A 19 0.56 19.72 -18.79
CA LEU A 19 1.66 20.62 -19.18
C LEU A 19 2.95 20.31 -18.44
N ASP A 20 2.87 19.98 -17.15
CA ASP A 20 4.04 19.56 -16.37
C ASP A 20 4.67 18.30 -16.95
N ILE A 21 3.84 17.28 -17.24
CA ILE A 21 4.30 16.00 -17.81
C ILE A 21 4.93 16.22 -19.20
N ILE A 22 4.28 16.96 -20.08
CA ILE A 22 4.75 17.28 -21.43
C ILE A 22 6.09 18.01 -21.36
N LYS A 23 6.17 19.05 -20.54
CA LYS A 23 7.38 19.85 -20.35
C LYS A 23 8.54 19.01 -19.82
N LYS A 24 8.27 18.17 -18.81
CA LYS A 24 9.27 17.28 -18.22
C LYS A 24 9.72 16.19 -19.21
N ALA A 25 8.78 15.65 -20.00
CA ALA A 25 9.05 14.66 -21.03
C ALA A 25 9.73 15.24 -22.29
N LYS A 26 9.77 16.57 -22.43
CA LYS A 26 10.27 17.28 -23.61
C LYS A 26 9.61 16.80 -24.91
N ILE A 27 8.28 16.63 -24.87
CA ILE A 27 7.48 16.22 -26.03
C ILE A 27 6.50 17.33 -26.43
N GLU A 28 6.07 17.31 -27.70
CA GLU A 28 5.00 18.20 -28.17
C GLU A 28 3.63 17.77 -27.62
N PRO A 29 2.73 18.72 -27.31
CA PRO A 29 1.38 18.41 -26.82
C PRO A 29 0.64 17.38 -27.68
N ALA A 30 0.76 17.48 -28.99
CA ALA A 30 0.15 16.55 -29.93
C ALA A 30 0.59 15.09 -29.69
N THR A 31 1.81 14.86 -29.22
CA THR A 31 2.33 13.52 -28.90
C THR A 31 1.62 12.93 -27.69
N PHE A 32 1.32 13.74 -26.69
CA PHE A 32 0.55 13.32 -25.53
C PHE A 32 -0.90 12.97 -25.93
N TYR A 33 -1.57 13.89 -26.63
CA TYR A 33 -2.98 13.73 -27.02
C TYR A 33 -3.24 12.67 -28.11
N LYS A 34 -2.21 12.19 -28.82
CA LYS A 34 -2.31 10.99 -29.65
C LYS A 34 -2.52 9.72 -28.83
N ARG A 35 -2.09 9.71 -27.56
CA ARG A 35 -2.08 8.52 -26.70
C ARG A 35 -3.14 8.58 -25.60
N TYR A 36 -3.39 9.76 -25.06
CA TYR A 36 -4.31 10.00 -23.95
C TYR A 36 -5.26 11.15 -24.27
N LYS A 37 -6.54 10.95 -23.99
CA LYS A 37 -7.57 11.97 -24.25
C LYS A 37 -7.45 13.18 -23.33
N ASN A 38 -7.14 12.92 -22.07
CA ASN A 38 -7.03 13.89 -20.98
C ASN A 38 -6.14 13.36 -19.85
N LEU A 39 -6.02 14.10 -18.76
CA LEU A 39 -5.23 13.71 -17.61
C LEU A 39 -5.82 12.48 -16.89
N GLU A 40 -7.14 12.37 -16.84
CA GLU A 40 -7.83 11.23 -16.24
C GLU A 40 -7.53 9.93 -16.99
N ASP A 41 -7.64 9.93 -18.33
CA ASP A 41 -7.28 8.79 -19.16
C ASP A 41 -5.80 8.40 -19.00
N PHE A 42 -4.92 9.40 -18.90
CA PHE A 42 -3.51 9.18 -18.57
C PHE A 42 -3.36 8.51 -17.20
N TYR A 43 -4.02 9.02 -16.15
CA TYR A 43 -3.91 8.46 -14.80
C TYR A 43 -4.48 7.06 -14.71
N ASN A 44 -5.63 6.77 -15.32
CA ASN A 44 -6.17 5.41 -15.40
C ASN A 44 -5.14 4.43 -15.96
N ASN A 45 -4.46 4.81 -17.06
CA ASN A 45 -3.40 3.98 -17.63
C ASN A 45 -2.13 3.90 -16.74
N PHE A 46 -1.78 5.01 -16.11
CA PHE A 46 -0.57 5.10 -15.29
C PHE A 46 -0.70 4.30 -13.99
N THR A 47 -1.87 4.33 -13.35
CA THR A 47 -2.12 3.68 -12.07
C THR A 47 -2.30 2.17 -12.17
N HIS A 48 -2.61 1.62 -13.35
CA HIS A 48 -2.72 0.16 -13.55
C HIS A 48 -1.48 -0.63 -13.09
N GLN A 49 -0.30 -0.02 -13.11
CA GLN A 49 0.91 -0.66 -12.59
C GLN A 49 0.86 -0.95 -11.08
N PHE A 50 -0.09 -0.36 -10.35
CA PHE A 50 -0.24 -0.53 -8.90
C PHE A 50 -1.37 -1.50 -8.52
N ASP A 51 -2.17 -2.00 -9.47
CA ASP A 51 -3.29 -2.89 -9.17
C ASP A 51 -2.85 -4.14 -8.42
N TYR A 52 -1.70 -4.69 -8.78
CA TYR A 52 -1.12 -5.88 -8.15
C TYR A 52 0.02 -5.58 -7.17
N TRP A 53 0.28 -4.30 -6.89
CA TRP A 53 1.46 -3.90 -6.12
C TRP A 53 1.58 -4.62 -4.78
N PHE A 54 0.47 -4.73 -4.03
CA PHE A 54 0.49 -5.38 -2.73
C PHE A 54 0.79 -6.87 -2.85
N SER A 55 0.07 -7.58 -3.70
CA SER A 55 0.27 -9.02 -3.90
C SER A 55 1.67 -9.34 -4.44
N ASP A 56 2.20 -8.53 -5.35
CA ASP A 56 3.56 -8.68 -5.86
C ASP A 56 4.61 -8.40 -4.79
N THR A 57 4.40 -7.38 -3.97
CA THR A 57 5.29 -7.00 -2.86
C THR A 57 5.44 -8.13 -1.84
N VAL A 58 4.34 -8.83 -1.53
CA VAL A 58 4.33 -9.93 -0.54
C VAL A 58 4.43 -11.32 -1.15
N LYS A 59 4.61 -11.44 -2.45
CA LYS A 59 4.58 -12.71 -3.20
C LYS A 59 5.51 -13.78 -2.63
N HIS A 60 6.72 -13.40 -2.26
CA HIS A 60 7.68 -14.33 -1.66
C HIS A 60 7.32 -14.75 -0.22
N SER A 61 6.45 -13.98 0.44
CA SER A 61 5.97 -14.23 1.79
C SER A 61 4.72 -15.12 1.83
N THR A 62 4.12 -15.41 0.66
CA THR A 62 2.80 -16.07 0.56
C THR A 62 2.86 -17.52 0.13
N SER A 63 4.06 -18.10 -0.07
CA SER A 63 4.22 -19.51 -0.43
C SER A 63 3.90 -20.42 0.79
N GLY A 64 3.10 -21.46 0.55
CA GLY A 64 2.74 -22.46 1.55
C GLY A 64 1.36 -22.27 2.20
N ALA A 65 1.07 -23.06 3.23
CA ALA A 65 -0.20 -23.04 3.95
C ALA A 65 -0.36 -21.75 4.77
N CYS A 66 -1.62 -21.37 5.07
CA CYS A 66 -1.92 -20.26 5.98
C CYS A 66 -1.38 -20.57 7.38
N SER A 67 -0.38 -19.83 7.81
CA SER A 67 0.34 -20.01 9.07
C SER A 67 0.67 -18.68 9.72
N GLU A 68 1.01 -18.72 11.01
CA GLU A 68 1.50 -17.59 11.77
C GLU A 68 2.68 -16.90 11.06
N GLU A 69 3.68 -17.69 10.66
CA GLU A 69 4.87 -17.19 9.98
C GLU A 69 4.52 -16.47 8.66
N ARG A 70 3.65 -17.08 7.85
CA ARG A 70 3.18 -16.47 6.60
C ARG A 70 2.47 -15.15 6.85
N TYR A 71 1.57 -15.10 7.84
CA TYR A 71 0.84 -13.87 8.19
C TYR A 71 1.81 -12.75 8.62
N SER A 72 2.73 -13.07 9.52
CA SER A 72 3.80 -12.16 9.96
C SER A 72 4.62 -11.64 8.78
N ASN A 73 5.01 -12.52 7.86
CA ASN A 73 5.81 -12.15 6.70
C ASN A 73 5.04 -11.26 5.70
N ILE A 74 3.72 -11.44 5.54
CA ILE A 74 2.88 -10.53 4.75
C ILE A 74 2.91 -9.12 5.34
N LEU A 75 2.70 -8.97 6.65
CA LEU A 75 2.70 -7.66 7.30
C LEU A 75 4.08 -6.97 7.23
N LYS A 76 5.15 -7.72 7.49
CA LYS A 76 6.53 -7.21 7.38
C LYS A 76 6.89 -6.85 5.93
N GLY A 77 6.46 -7.67 4.98
CA GLY A 77 6.63 -7.42 3.55
C GLY A 77 5.91 -6.13 3.12
N LEU A 78 4.68 -5.92 3.61
CA LEU A 78 3.95 -4.68 3.37
C LEU A 78 4.68 -3.46 3.95
N LEU A 79 5.14 -3.53 5.20
CA LEU A 79 5.87 -2.45 5.85
C LEU A 79 7.11 -2.06 5.06
N ARG A 80 7.93 -3.03 4.67
CA ARG A 80 9.16 -2.81 3.88
C ARG A 80 8.85 -2.28 2.48
N GLY A 81 7.97 -2.98 1.75
CA GLY A 81 7.66 -2.63 0.37
C GLY A 81 7.03 -1.25 0.24
N LEU A 82 6.19 -0.85 1.21
CA LEU A 82 5.65 0.51 1.22
C LEU A 82 6.73 1.55 1.54
N GLY A 83 7.64 1.27 2.47
CA GLY A 83 8.78 2.13 2.76
C GLY A 83 9.69 2.35 1.55
N GLU A 84 9.85 1.33 0.71
CA GLU A 84 10.68 1.35 -0.50
C GLU A 84 9.96 1.88 -1.75
N SER A 85 8.68 2.22 -1.67
CA SER A 85 7.86 2.65 -2.83
C SER A 85 7.26 4.06 -2.66
N PRO A 86 8.07 5.12 -2.82
CA PRO A 86 7.59 6.50 -2.65
C PRO A 86 6.39 6.84 -3.55
N LEU A 87 6.35 6.32 -4.78
CA LEU A 87 5.25 6.56 -5.70
C LEU A 87 3.94 5.90 -5.25
N MET A 88 4.03 4.71 -4.63
CA MET A 88 2.87 4.07 -4.01
C MET A 88 2.38 4.85 -2.79
N GLN A 89 3.31 5.41 -2.00
CA GLN A 89 2.96 6.31 -0.90
C GLN A 89 2.20 7.54 -1.41
N GLU A 90 2.63 8.15 -2.53
CA GLU A 90 1.92 9.28 -3.14
C GLU A 90 0.53 8.89 -3.64
N LEU A 91 0.37 7.71 -4.24
CA LEU A 91 -0.94 7.20 -4.64
C LEU A 91 -1.87 7.02 -3.43
N LEU A 92 -1.38 6.42 -2.34
CA LEU A 92 -2.16 6.25 -1.12
C LEU A 92 -2.53 7.59 -0.46
N ARG A 93 -1.62 8.57 -0.46
CA ARG A 93 -1.94 9.94 0.02
C ARG A 93 -3.06 10.56 -0.80
N TRP A 94 -3.00 10.40 -2.12
CA TRP A 94 -4.04 10.90 -3.00
C TRP A 94 -5.39 10.22 -2.75
N GLU A 95 -5.41 8.91 -2.61
CA GLU A 95 -6.63 8.14 -2.31
C GLU A 95 -7.31 8.56 -0.99
N VAL A 96 -6.51 8.88 0.02
CA VAL A 96 -7.04 9.32 1.33
C VAL A 96 -7.51 10.77 1.29
N SER A 97 -6.87 11.63 0.47
CA SER A 97 -7.16 13.07 0.44
C SER A 97 -8.23 13.47 -0.56
N ASP A 98 -8.46 12.67 -1.61
CA ASP A 98 -9.34 13.01 -2.74
C ASP A 98 -10.06 11.76 -3.29
N ALA A 99 -11.34 11.63 -2.95
CA ALA A 99 -12.19 10.49 -3.35
C ALA A 99 -12.81 10.73 -4.74
N ASN A 100 -12.01 10.73 -5.79
CA ASN A 100 -12.45 10.78 -7.18
C ASN A 100 -12.59 9.39 -7.82
N ASP A 101 -13.02 9.31 -9.08
CA ASP A 101 -13.28 8.03 -9.75
C ASP A 101 -12.00 7.21 -9.96
N ILE A 102 -10.85 7.85 -10.17
CA ILE A 102 -9.56 7.17 -10.34
C ILE A 102 -9.12 6.57 -9.01
N THR A 103 -9.14 7.36 -7.93
CA THR A 103 -8.72 6.90 -6.60
C THR A 103 -9.61 5.80 -6.06
N LYS A 104 -10.93 5.87 -6.32
CA LYS A 104 -11.87 4.77 -6.00
C LYS A 104 -11.54 3.50 -6.77
N HIS A 105 -11.28 3.63 -8.08
CA HIS A 105 -10.96 2.49 -8.94
C HIS A 105 -9.66 1.80 -8.51
N THR A 106 -8.60 2.57 -8.27
CA THR A 106 -7.30 2.03 -7.80
C THR A 106 -7.41 1.36 -6.44
N ALA A 107 -8.15 1.97 -5.50
CA ALA A 107 -8.39 1.38 -4.18
C ALA A 107 -9.19 0.07 -4.27
N GLN A 108 -10.26 0.03 -5.08
CA GLN A 108 -11.08 -1.17 -5.29
C GLN A 108 -10.29 -2.31 -5.95
N ASN A 109 -9.48 -2.02 -6.96
CA ASN A 109 -8.63 -3.02 -7.61
C ASN A 109 -7.62 -3.60 -6.63
N ARG A 110 -6.95 -2.74 -5.85
CA ARG A 110 -6.00 -3.20 -4.83
C ARG A 110 -6.69 -4.06 -3.78
N GLU A 111 -7.87 -3.69 -3.30
CA GLU A 111 -8.66 -4.49 -2.37
C GLU A 111 -8.97 -5.86 -2.96
N LEU A 112 -9.49 -5.92 -4.19
CA LEU A 112 -9.82 -7.16 -4.88
C LEU A 112 -8.62 -8.12 -4.97
N HIS A 113 -7.43 -7.60 -5.22
CA HIS A 113 -6.20 -8.41 -5.31
C HIS A 113 -5.58 -8.72 -3.94
N THR A 114 -5.99 -8.04 -2.87
CA THR A 114 -5.50 -8.23 -1.51
C THR A 114 -6.35 -9.23 -0.72
N LEU A 115 -7.67 -9.25 -0.95
CA LEU A 115 -8.61 -10.15 -0.26
C LEU A 115 -8.18 -11.62 -0.22
N PRO A 116 -7.67 -12.23 -1.31
CA PRO A 116 -7.23 -13.64 -1.27
C PRO A 116 -6.06 -13.91 -0.32
N LEU A 117 -5.28 -12.86 0.03
CA LEU A 117 -4.15 -13.01 0.96
C LEU A 117 -4.63 -13.15 2.41
N VAL A 118 -5.76 -12.53 2.75
CA VAL A 118 -6.35 -12.53 4.09
C VAL A 118 -7.43 -13.61 4.22
N GLY A 119 -8.28 -13.79 3.22
CA GLY A 119 -9.42 -14.72 3.25
C GLY A 119 -9.05 -16.18 3.54
N GLY A 120 -7.81 -16.60 3.23
CA GLY A 120 -7.32 -17.93 3.60
C GLY A 120 -7.16 -18.17 5.11
N TYR A 121 -7.19 -17.11 5.94
CA TYR A 121 -7.09 -17.23 7.39
C TYR A 121 -8.44 -17.36 8.11
N GLU A 122 -9.56 -17.06 7.45
CA GLU A 122 -10.90 -17.17 8.04
C GLU A 122 -11.16 -18.57 8.60
N GLU A 123 -10.74 -19.62 7.88
CA GLU A 123 -10.88 -21.00 8.32
C GLU A 123 -10.03 -21.31 9.58
N THR A 124 -8.85 -20.69 9.67
CA THR A 124 -7.97 -20.83 10.86
C THR A 124 -8.60 -20.24 12.11
N PHE A 125 -9.36 -19.12 11.96
CA PHE A 125 -9.93 -18.39 13.08
C PHE A 125 -11.44 -18.65 13.29
N LYS A 126 -12.09 -19.50 12.50
CA LYS A 126 -13.54 -19.74 12.53
C LYS A 126 -14.12 -20.16 13.87
N ASN A 127 -13.31 -20.83 14.72
CA ASN A 127 -13.72 -21.31 16.04
C ASN A 127 -13.23 -20.41 17.19
N THR A 128 -12.79 -19.20 16.87
CA THR A 128 -12.34 -18.19 17.85
C THR A 128 -13.29 -17.00 17.83
N SER A 129 -13.17 -16.11 18.82
CA SER A 129 -13.88 -14.80 18.82
C SER A 129 -13.16 -13.74 17.99
N ILE A 130 -12.09 -14.10 17.25
CA ILE A 130 -11.25 -13.16 16.52
C ILE A 130 -11.78 -12.98 15.10
N ASP A 131 -12.16 -11.78 14.76
CA ASP A 131 -12.40 -11.37 13.37
C ASP A 131 -11.05 -11.04 12.70
N ILE A 132 -10.48 -12.03 12.02
CA ILE A 132 -9.15 -11.90 11.39
C ILE A 132 -9.13 -10.84 10.28
N ASN A 133 -10.26 -10.62 9.60
CA ASN A 133 -10.36 -9.59 8.57
C ASN A 133 -10.30 -8.20 9.18
N ALA A 134 -11.03 -7.97 10.28
CA ALA A 134 -11.00 -6.70 11.01
C ALA A 134 -9.60 -6.43 11.61
N VAL A 135 -8.95 -7.45 12.20
CA VAL A 135 -7.58 -7.32 12.72
C VAL A 135 -6.60 -7.00 11.60
N SER A 136 -6.70 -7.69 10.46
CA SER A 136 -5.84 -7.43 9.29
C SER A 136 -6.01 -6.01 8.76
N ALA A 137 -7.26 -5.52 8.68
CA ALA A 137 -7.55 -4.15 8.27
C ALA A 137 -6.91 -3.12 9.21
N LEU A 138 -7.01 -3.32 10.52
CA LEU A 138 -6.39 -2.43 11.52
C LEU A 138 -4.85 -2.42 11.43
N LEU A 139 -4.22 -3.60 11.29
CA LEU A 139 -2.76 -3.70 11.17
C LEU A 139 -2.27 -3.07 9.85
N THR A 140 -2.96 -3.33 8.74
CA THR A 140 -2.66 -2.72 7.44
C THR A 140 -2.81 -1.19 7.48
N ALA A 141 -3.91 -0.69 8.05
CA ALA A 141 -4.14 0.74 8.23
C ALA A 141 -3.05 1.39 9.11
N GLY A 142 -2.62 0.70 10.16
CA GLY A 142 -1.51 1.14 11.01
C GLY A 142 -0.19 1.26 10.24
N ILE A 143 0.14 0.27 9.42
CA ILE A 143 1.34 0.28 8.56
C ILE A 143 1.26 1.46 7.56
N TYR A 144 0.11 1.63 6.90
CA TYR A 144 -0.10 2.76 5.98
C TYR A 144 0.09 4.09 6.68
N TYR A 145 -0.60 4.30 7.82
CA TYR A 145 -0.50 5.54 8.56
C TYR A 145 0.94 5.85 8.99
N LEU A 146 1.62 4.90 9.62
CA LEU A 146 3.00 5.07 10.06
C LEU A 146 3.92 5.48 8.91
N THR A 147 3.81 4.79 7.76
CA THR A 147 4.67 5.08 6.60
C THR A 147 4.32 6.42 5.95
N LEU A 148 3.02 6.72 5.76
CA LEU A 148 2.60 7.98 5.13
C LEU A 148 2.83 9.19 6.03
N HIS A 149 2.79 9.02 7.35
CA HIS A 149 3.01 10.08 8.34
C HIS A 149 4.50 10.33 8.63
N SER A 150 5.36 9.35 8.37
CA SER A 150 6.78 9.39 8.74
C SER A 150 7.56 10.62 8.27
N PRO A 151 7.24 11.29 7.12
CA PRO A 151 7.92 12.53 6.75
C PRO A 151 7.54 13.73 7.63
N CYS A 152 6.44 13.66 8.38
CA CYS A 152 5.94 14.77 9.19
C CYS A 152 6.53 14.76 10.60
N ALA A 153 6.49 13.60 11.28
CA ALA A 153 6.97 13.45 12.65
C ALA A 153 7.02 11.98 13.08
N PRO A 154 7.74 11.64 14.16
CA PRO A 154 7.58 10.38 14.87
C PRO A 154 6.14 10.19 15.36
N PHE A 155 5.67 8.95 15.39
CA PHE A 155 4.34 8.62 15.90
C PHE A 155 4.44 7.71 17.12
N CYS A 156 3.76 8.07 18.20
CA CYS A 156 3.89 7.40 19.51
C CYS A 156 5.35 7.27 19.99
N GLY A 157 6.18 8.28 19.69
CA GLY A 157 7.60 8.28 20.05
C GLY A 157 8.47 7.35 19.21
N ILE A 158 7.96 6.82 18.09
CA ILE A 158 8.68 5.93 17.18
C ILE A 158 8.88 6.65 15.84
N ASP A 159 10.13 6.80 15.43
CA ASP A 159 10.51 7.28 14.10
C ASP A 159 10.87 6.09 13.21
N ILE A 160 9.97 5.70 12.32
CA ILE A 160 10.21 4.56 11.41
C ILE A 160 11.22 4.85 10.30
N ASN A 161 11.68 6.10 10.14
CA ASN A 161 12.78 6.42 9.23
C ASN A 161 14.15 6.02 9.81
N THR A 162 14.21 5.71 11.11
CA THR A 162 15.40 5.16 11.75
C THR A 162 15.40 3.63 11.74
N GLU A 163 16.58 3.01 11.66
CA GLU A 163 16.70 1.56 11.74
C GLU A 163 16.10 1.00 13.03
N GLU A 164 16.33 1.67 14.17
CA GLU A 164 15.77 1.29 15.46
C GLU A 164 14.23 1.35 15.45
N GLY A 165 13.65 2.47 15.01
CA GLY A 165 12.20 2.65 14.96
C GLY A 165 11.52 1.66 14.02
N PHE A 166 12.10 1.43 12.85
CA PHE A 166 11.62 0.44 11.89
C PHE A 166 11.63 -0.97 12.51
N LYS A 167 12.73 -1.36 13.13
CA LYS A 167 12.88 -2.67 13.78
C LYS A 167 11.92 -2.88 14.94
N ARG A 168 11.62 -1.82 15.70
CA ARG A 168 10.60 -1.86 16.78
C ARG A 168 9.21 -2.18 16.24
N ILE A 169 8.80 -1.55 15.14
CA ILE A 169 7.51 -1.85 14.49
C ILE A 169 7.49 -3.26 13.93
N GLU A 170 8.54 -3.67 13.20
CA GLU A 170 8.65 -5.00 12.63
C GLU A 170 8.55 -6.11 13.71
N THR A 171 9.29 -5.94 14.81
CA THR A 171 9.24 -6.85 15.95
C THR A 171 7.87 -6.87 16.64
N SER A 172 7.19 -5.72 16.67
CA SER A 172 5.84 -5.62 17.24
C SER A 172 4.81 -6.35 16.37
N LEU A 173 4.92 -6.28 15.06
CA LEU A 173 4.08 -7.05 14.14
C LEU A 173 4.26 -8.57 14.34
N GLU A 174 5.51 -9.03 14.50
CA GLU A 174 5.78 -10.44 14.81
C GLU A 174 5.13 -10.88 16.14
N LYS A 175 5.32 -10.10 17.20
CA LYS A 175 4.76 -10.41 18.52
C LYS A 175 3.24 -10.39 18.54
N LEU A 176 2.63 -9.40 17.87
CA LEU A 176 1.17 -9.32 17.74
C LEU A 176 0.63 -10.52 16.96
N THR A 177 1.28 -10.91 15.88
CA THR A 177 0.92 -12.13 15.13
C THR A 177 1.03 -13.36 16.01
N HIS A 178 2.12 -13.51 16.75
CA HIS A 178 2.30 -14.63 17.68
C HIS A 178 1.18 -14.69 18.71
N ILE A 179 0.86 -13.59 19.36
CA ILE A 179 -0.25 -13.47 20.32
C ILE A 179 -1.56 -13.89 19.64
N LEU A 180 -1.87 -13.32 18.47
CA LEU A 180 -3.10 -13.55 17.71
C LEU A 180 -3.32 -15.05 17.41
N PHE A 181 -2.29 -15.75 16.94
CA PHE A 181 -2.37 -17.16 16.58
C PHE A 181 -2.39 -18.09 17.79
N ASN A 182 -1.88 -17.66 18.95
CA ASN A 182 -1.83 -18.45 20.18
C ASN A 182 -2.98 -18.13 21.16
N LEU A 183 -3.83 -17.15 20.87
CA LEU A 183 -5.05 -16.85 21.62
C LEU A 183 -6.20 -17.86 21.38
N GLN A 184 -5.96 -19.00 20.79
CA GLN A 184 -6.98 -20.01 20.42
C GLN A 184 -7.81 -20.57 21.60
N GLY A 185 -7.62 -20.08 22.81
CA GLY A 185 -8.37 -20.46 24.03
C GLY A 185 -9.36 -19.42 24.55
N TRP A 186 -9.48 -18.25 23.95
CA TRP A 186 -10.44 -17.22 24.38
C TRP A 186 -11.80 -17.43 23.67
N LYS A 187 -12.68 -18.09 24.37
CA LYS A 187 -14.10 -18.22 24.02
C LYS A 187 -14.89 -17.04 24.55
#